data_6abfe5193efe53714d85141fb1012d47
#
_entry.id   6abfe5193efe53714d85141fb1012d47
#
_cell.length_a   1.000
_cell.length_b   1.000
_cell.length_c   1.000
_cell.angle_alpha   90.00
_cell.angle_beta   90.00
_cell.angle_gamma   90.00
#
_symmetry.space_group_name_H-M   'P 1'
#
loop_
_entity.id
_entity.type
_entity.pdbx_description
1 polymer ?
#
loop_
_entity_poly.entity_id
_entity_poly.type
_entity_poly.pdbx_seq_one_letter_code
_entity_poly.pdbx_strand_id
1 'polypeptide(L)'
;MKKGLVLEGGGMRGLFTAGILDVFMENDIKFDGIVGVSAGATFGCNYKSHQIGRVLRYNMRFRNEPRYMGIRSLIKTGDLVGKDFAYHILPEKLDIFDTETYAKDPTEFHVVCTDVHTGNAIYHRIDTIDDNGLDWMRASASMPMVS
;
A
#
# COMPACT_ATOMS: atom_id res chain seq x y z
N MET A 1 -3.28 -0.39 -27.19
CA MET A 1 -3.73 -1.52 -26.32
C MET A 1 -3.47 -1.08 -24.88
N LYS A 2 -4.47 -1.14 -24.00
CA LYS A 2 -4.29 -0.82 -22.57
C LYS A 2 -3.50 -1.93 -21.86
N LYS A 3 -2.59 -1.53 -20.96
CA LYS A 3 -1.78 -2.43 -20.13
C LYS A 3 -2.25 -2.33 -18.68
N GLY A 4 -2.61 -3.45 -18.08
CA GLY A 4 -2.96 -3.55 -16.66
C GLY A 4 -1.87 -4.27 -15.87
N LEU A 5 -1.73 -3.90 -14.60
CA LEU A 5 -0.85 -4.54 -13.63
C LEU A 5 -1.69 -5.04 -12.45
N VAL A 6 -1.53 -6.30 -12.10
CA VAL A 6 -2.21 -6.89 -10.92
C VAL A 6 -1.16 -7.22 -9.87
N LEU A 7 -1.35 -6.69 -8.67
CA LEU A 7 -0.45 -6.82 -7.52
C LEU A 7 -1.16 -7.60 -6.41
N GLU A 8 -0.72 -8.83 -6.20
CA GLU A 8 -1.29 -9.68 -5.16
C GLU A 8 -0.90 -9.25 -3.74
N GLY A 9 -1.65 -9.72 -2.75
CA GLY A 9 -1.31 -9.61 -1.35
C GLY A 9 -0.19 -10.57 -0.96
N GLY A 10 0.37 -10.39 0.24
CA GLY A 10 1.40 -11.29 0.75
C GLY A 10 2.23 -10.75 1.90
N GLY A 11 1.79 -9.67 2.53
CA GLY A 11 2.52 -9.03 3.63
C GLY A 11 3.96 -8.68 3.20
N MET A 12 4.94 -9.06 4.00
CA MET A 12 6.36 -8.75 3.73
C MET A 12 6.93 -9.41 2.46
N ARG A 13 6.29 -10.46 1.91
CA ARG A 13 6.67 -11.02 0.61
C ARG A 13 6.47 -10.02 -0.54
N GLY A 14 5.58 -9.05 -0.36
CA GLY A 14 5.38 -7.93 -1.29
C GLY A 14 6.61 -7.05 -1.50
N LEU A 15 7.66 -7.15 -0.67
CA LEU A 15 8.94 -6.48 -0.92
C LEU A 15 9.60 -6.94 -2.23
N PHE A 16 9.40 -8.20 -2.63
CA PHE A 16 9.83 -8.67 -3.95
C PHE A 16 9.10 -7.92 -5.08
N THR A 17 7.77 -7.80 -4.95
CA THR A 17 6.95 -7.01 -5.88
C THR A 17 7.40 -5.55 -5.93
N ALA A 18 7.68 -4.94 -4.76
CA ALA A 18 8.17 -3.56 -4.68
C ALA A 18 9.49 -3.38 -5.44
N GLY A 19 10.42 -4.34 -5.32
CA GLY A 19 11.66 -4.32 -6.09
C GLY A 19 11.44 -4.39 -7.61
N ILE A 20 10.47 -5.19 -8.07
CA ILE A 20 10.09 -5.23 -9.49
C ILE A 20 9.50 -3.89 -9.94
N LEU A 21 8.65 -3.26 -9.11
CA LEU A 21 8.07 -1.96 -9.40
C LEU A 21 9.14 -0.86 -9.49
N ASP A 22 10.16 -0.90 -8.64
CA ASP A 22 11.31 0.00 -8.73
C ASP A 22 12.02 -0.15 -10.09
N VAL A 23 12.29 -1.39 -10.53
CA VAL A 23 12.87 -1.65 -11.86
C VAL A 23 11.97 -1.16 -12.99
N PHE A 24 10.65 -1.29 -12.86
CA PHE A 24 9.72 -0.76 -13.86
C PHE A 24 9.80 0.76 -13.95
N MET A 25 9.87 1.47 -12.82
CA MET A 25 10.04 2.92 -12.78
C MET A 25 11.39 3.37 -13.35
N GLU A 26 12.48 2.68 -13.01
CA GLU A 26 13.83 2.95 -13.52
C GLU A 26 13.92 2.77 -15.04
N ASN A 27 13.11 1.91 -15.63
CA ASN A 27 13.09 1.62 -17.06
C ASN A 27 11.91 2.27 -17.81
N ASP A 28 11.20 3.19 -17.17
CA ASP A 28 10.05 3.91 -17.73
C ASP A 28 8.95 2.98 -18.30
N ILE A 29 8.78 1.81 -17.69
CA ILE A 29 7.71 0.85 -18.05
C ILE A 29 6.42 1.33 -17.41
N LYS A 30 5.40 1.64 -18.24
CA LYS A 30 4.14 2.24 -17.80
C LYS A 30 2.95 1.32 -18.00
N PHE A 31 1.97 1.48 -17.11
CA PHE A 31 0.69 0.80 -17.12
C PHE A 31 -0.46 1.82 -17.11
N ASP A 32 -1.57 1.47 -17.78
CA ASP A 32 -2.79 2.31 -17.80
C ASP A 32 -3.61 2.15 -16.52
N GLY A 33 -3.49 1.00 -15.84
CA GLY A 33 -4.21 0.72 -14.62
C GLY A 33 -3.51 -0.32 -13.76
N ILE A 34 -3.69 -0.19 -12.45
CA ILE A 34 -3.16 -1.09 -11.42
C ILE A 34 -4.31 -1.56 -10.54
N VAL A 35 -4.31 -2.84 -10.22
CA VAL A 35 -5.20 -3.44 -9.22
C VAL A 35 -4.34 -4.04 -8.12
N GLY A 36 -4.46 -3.54 -6.89
CA GLY A 36 -3.68 -3.99 -5.75
C GLY A 36 -4.53 -4.58 -4.63
N VAL A 37 -4.01 -5.64 -4.00
CA VAL A 37 -4.61 -6.30 -2.85
C VAL A 37 -3.61 -6.28 -1.68
N SER A 38 -4.01 -5.85 -0.48
CA SER A 38 -3.18 -5.90 0.72
C SER A 38 -1.81 -5.22 0.50
N ALA A 39 -0.70 -5.96 0.64
CA ALA A 39 0.64 -5.45 0.33
C ALA A 39 0.77 -4.94 -1.12
N GLY A 40 0.05 -5.55 -2.07
CA GLY A 40 -0.01 -5.06 -3.45
C GLY A 40 -0.64 -3.68 -3.57
N ALA A 41 -1.60 -3.32 -2.71
CA ALA A 41 -2.16 -1.98 -2.64
C ALA A 41 -1.20 -1.01 -1.93
N THR A 42 -0.75 -1.34 -0.72
CA THR A 42 0.07 -0.45 0.11
C THR A 42 1.48 -0.21 -0.42
N PHE A 43 2.05 -1.16 -1.16
CA PHE A 43 3.35 -1.01 -1.82
C PHE A 43 3.20 -0.46 -3.25
N GLY A 44 2.17 -0.93 -3.97
CA GLY A 44 1.90 -0.54 -5.36
C GLY A 44 1.59 0.95 -5.54
N CYS A 45 1.01 1.62 -4.55
CA CYS A 45 0.75 3.06 -4.61
C CYS A 45 2.04 3.88 -4.83
N ASN A 46 3.19 3.38 -4.38
CA ASN A 46 4.49 4.03 -4.57
C ASN A 46 4.95 4.03 -6.05
N TYR A 47 4.47 3.09 -6.86
CA TYR A 47 4.69 3.11 -8.30
C TYR A 47 3.98 4.31 -8.94
N LYS A 48 2.72 4.55 -8.61
CA LYS A 48 1.95 5.69 -9.12
C LYS A 48 2.48 7.05 -8.61
N SER A 49 3.10 7.09 -7.42
CA SER A 49 3.78 8.29 -6.90
C SER A 49 5.23 8.42 -7.36
N HIS A 50 5.73 7.54 -8.23
CA HIS A 50 7.10 7.53 -8.76
C HIS A 50 8.20 7.52 -7.68
N GLN A 51 7.95 6.91 -6.52
CA GLN A 51 8.87 6.91 -5.38
C GLN A 51 9.74 5.64 -5.33
N ILE A 52 10.74 5.57 -6.20
CA ILE A 52 11.71 4.46 -6.28
C ILE A 52 12.38 4.21 -4.93
N GLY A 53 12.47 2.95 -4.54
CA GLY A 53 13.11 2.49 -3.30
C GLY A 53 12.40 2.84 -2.01
N ARG A 54 11.29 3.61 -2.06
CA ARG A 54 10.60 4.06 -0.85
C ARG A 54 10.09 2.89 0.00
N VAL A 55 9.48 1.88 -0.63
CA VAL A 55 8.94 0.71 0.09
C VAL A 55 10.03 -0.01 0.85
N LEU A 56 11.15 -0.31 0.20
CA LEU A 56 12.27 -0.97 0.85
C LEU A 56 12.87 -0.11 1.96
N ARG A 57 13.07 1.18 1.69
CA ARG A 57 13.68 2.13 2.63
C ARG A 57 12.91 2.20 3.95
N TYR A 58 11.59 2.44 3.94
CA TYR A 58 10.86 2.55 5.20
C TYR A 58 10.71 1.19 5.90
N ASN A 59 10.52 0.09 5.16
CA ASN A 59 10.44 -1.24 5.78
C ASN A 59 11.75 -1.62 6.48
N MET A 60 12.89 -1.37 5.86
CA MET A 60 14.21 -1.63 6.50
C MET A 60 14.47 -0.71 7.68
N ARG A 61 14.14 0.58 7.55
CA ARG A 61 14.34 1.58 8.62
C ARG A 61 13.51 1.27 9.85
N PHE A 62 12.25 0.87 9.69
CA PHE A 62 11.30 0.68 10.77
C PHE A 62 11.04 -0.77 11.15
N ARG A 63 11.82 -1.73 10.64
CA ARG A 63 11.62 -3.17 10.91
C ARG A 63 11.61 -3.54 12.40
N ASN A 64 12.32 -2.77 13.23
CA ASN A 64 12.42 -2.99 14.67
C ASN A 64 11.58 -1.97 15.49
N GLU A 65 10.80 -1.12 14.82
CA GLU A 65 9.93 -0.13 15.48
C GLU A 65 8.66 -0.82 16.00
N PRO A 66 8.45 -0.90 17.32
CA PRO A 66 7.28 -1.61 17.89
C PRO A 66 5.93 -1.01 17.49
N ARG A 67 5.91 0.26 17.06
CA ARG A 67 4.70 0.96 16.59
C ARG A 67 4.40 0.65 15.12
N TYR A 68 5.40 0.19 14.36
CA TYR A 68 5.22 -0.13 12.95
C TYR A 68 4.58 -1.50 12.76
N MET A 69 5.20 -2.56 13.33
CA MET A 69 4.72 -3.94 13.19
C MET A 69 5.20 -4.79 14.37
N GLY A 70 4.35 -5.67 14.88
CA GLY A 70 4.74 -6.68 15.85
C GLY A 70 3.68 -7.06 16.85
N ILE A 71 3.98 -8.10 17.65
CA ILE A 71 3.10 -8.64 18.68
C ILE A 71 2.71 -7.57 19.73
N ARG A 72 3.60 -6.60 20.00
CA ARG A 72 3.27 -5.49 20.90
C ARG A 72 2.20 -4.57 20.34
N SER A 73 2.19 -4.33 19.03
CA SER A 73 1.11 -3.60 18.36
C SER A 73 -0.18 -4.37 18.49
N LEU A 74 -0.17 -5.65 18.16
CA LEU A 74 -1.34 -6.54 18.26
C LEU A 74 -1.96 -6.55 19.67
N ILE A 75 -1.14 -6.66 20.72
CA ILE A 75 -1.62 -6.68 22.12
C ILE A 75 -2.20 -5.30 22.53
N LYS A 76 -1.63 -4.19 22.07
CA LYS A 76 -2.05 -2.85 22.49
C LYS A 76 -3.23 -2.30 21.70
N THR A 77 -3.30 -2.59 20.41
CA THR A 77 -4.24 -1.95 19.47
C THR A 77 -5.21 -2.93 18.82
N GLY A 78 -4.96 -4.24 18.96
CA GLY A 78 -5.65 -5.25 18.18
C GLY A 78 -5.11 -5.47 16.77
N ASP A 79 -4.17 -4.61 16.34
CA ASP A 79 -3.61 -4.62 14.98
C ASP A 79 -2.13 -5.04 15.00
N LEU A 80 -1.75 -5.99 14.16
CA LEU A 80 -0.34 -6.39 13.98
C LEU A 80 0.51 -5.25 13.39
N VAL A 81 -0.08 -4.45 12.51
CA VAL A 81 0.50 -3.24 11.94
C VAL A 81 -0.13 -2.03 12.63
N GLY A 82 0.68 -1.21 13.29
CA GLY A 82 0.19 -0.04 14.02
C GLY A 82 -0.41 1.01 13.07
N LYS A 83 -1.74 1.16 13.13
CA LYS A 83 -2.53 2.04 12.24
C LYS A 83 -1.95 3.45 12.15
N ASP A 84 -1.86 4.14 13.28
CA ASP A 84 -1.43 5.55 13.30
C ASP A 84 -0.01 5.72 12.78
N PHE A 85 0.88 4.77 13.10
CA PHE A 85 2.26 4.85 12.65
C PHE A 85 2.39 4.59 11.15
N ALA A 86 1.78 3.51 10.64
CA ALA A 86 1.96 3.06 9.25
C ALA A 86 1.23 3.95 8.24
N TYR A 87 0.04 4.45 8.59
CA TYR A 87 -0.83 5.16 7.64
C TYR A 87 -0.84 6.69 7.83
N HIS A 88 -0.35 7.22 8.97
CA HIS A 88 -0.30 8.66 9.22
C HIS A 88 1.12 9.14 9.53
N ILE A 89 1.76 8.66 10.60
CA ILE A 89 3.07 9.19 11.02
C ILE A 89 4.15 8.93 9.96
N LEU A 90 4.20 7.72 9.42
CA LEU A 90 5.22 7.33 8.45
C LEU A 90 5.08 8.12 7.14
N PRO A 91 3.92 8.12 6.44
CA PRO A 91 3.78 8.80 5.16
C PRO A 91 3.77 10.33 5.25
N GLU A 92 3.37 10.90 6.40
CA GLU A 92 3.28 12.35 6.57
C GLU A 92 4.57 12.99 7.12
N LYS A 93 5.36 12.26 7.93
CA LYS A 93 6.45 12.85 8.73
C LYS A 93 7.80 12.17 8.60
N LEU A 94 7.84 10.84 8.41
CA LEU A 94 9.08 10.07 8.53
C LEU A 94 9.67 9.66 7.19
N ASP A 95 8.82 9.33 6.22
CA ASP A 95 9.15 9.01 4.84
C ASP A 95 7.98 9.47 3.97
N ILE A 96 7.99 10.76 3.66
CA ILE A 96 6.85 11.48 3.08
C ILE A 96 6.38 10.83 1.79
N PHE A 97 5.08 10.58 1.71
CA PHE A 97 4.44 10.09 0.50
C PHE A 97 4.12 11.28 -0.43
N ASP A 98 4.47 11.16 -1.70
CA ASP A 98 4.21 12.20 -2.70
C ASP A 98 2.77 12.10 -3.24
N THR A 99 1.86 12.70 -2.47
CA THR A 99 0.42 12.74 -2.81
C THR A 99 0.14 13.54 -4.07
N GLU A 100 0.96 14.56 -4.35
CA GLU A 100 0.80 15.42 -5.52
C GLU A 100 1.13 14.68 -6.82
N THR A 101 2.28 13.99 -6.87
CA THR A 101 2.66 13.15 -8.01
C THR A 101 1.64 12.03 -8.21
N TYR A 102 1.21 11.37 -7.11
CA TYR A 102 0.18 10.34 -7.17
C TYR A 102 -1.12 10.84 -7.81
N ALA A 103 -1.61 12.01 -7.41
CA ALA A 103 -2.86 12.55 -7.93
C ALA A 103 -2.77 13.00 -9.40
N LYS A 104 -1.59 13.42 -9.86
CA LYS A 104 -1.35 13.88 -11.24
C LYS A 104 -1.08 12.74 -12.22
N ASP A 105 -0.60 11.60 -11.75
CA ASP A 105 -0.31 10.45 -12.61
C ASP A 105 -1.62 9.86 -13.17
N PRO A 106 -1.73 9.65 -14.50
CA PRO A 106 -2.96 9.21 -15.15
C PRO A 106 -3.29 7.73 -14.94
N THR A 107 -2.40 6.94 -14.35
CA THR A 107 -2.61 5.51 -14.08
C THR A 107 -3.79 5.32 -13.14
N GLU A 108 -4.79 4.56 -13.55
CA GLU A 108 -5.90 4.20 -12.66
C GLU A 108 -5.39 3.25 -11.57
N PHE A 109 -5.73 3.52 -10.30
CA PHE A 109 -5.33 2.68 -9.18
C PHE A 109 -6.56 2.16 -8.43
N HIS A 110 -6.72 0.84 -8.42
CA HIS A 110 -7.84 0.17 -7.77
C HIS A 110 -7.34 -0.69 -6.60
N VAL A 111 -7.97 -0.52 -5.45
CA VAL A 111 -7.75 -1.34 -4.26
C VAL A 111 -8.86 -2.36 -4.14
N VAL A 112 -8.51 -3.60 -3.84
CA VAL A 112 -9.49 -4.67 -3.65
C VAL A 112 -9.68 -4.96 -2.18
N CYS A 113 -10.94 -4.89 -1.73
CA CYS A 113 -11.38 -5.29 -0.41
C CYS A 113 -12.40 -6.42 -0.50
N THR A 114 -12.68 -7.08 0.62
CA THR A 114 -13.74 -8.07 0.74
C THR A 114 -14.90 -7.48 1.52
N ASP A 115 -16.11 -7.48 0.95
CA ASP A 115 -17.32 -7.12 1.68
C ASP A 115 -17.60 -8.17 2.75
N VAL A 116 -17.62 -7.76 4.01
CA VAL A 116 -17.76 -8.68 5.16
C VAL A 116 -19.17 -9.32 5.27
N HIS A 117 -20.17 -8.74 4.64
CA HIS A 117 -21.55 -9.28 4.67
C HIS A 117 -21.80 -10.27 3.56
N THR A 118 -21.21 -10.04 2.39
CA THR A 118 -21.49 -10.87 1.19
C THR A 118 -20.34 -11.77 0.80
N GLY A 119 -19.12 -11.50 1.27
CA GLY A 119 -17.90 -12.17 0.84
C GLY A 119 -17.42 -11.78 -0.56
N ASN A 120 -18.09 -10.82 -1.20
CA ASN A 120 -17.74 -10.40 -2.55
C ASN A 120 -16.54 -9.44 -2.56
N ALA A 121 -15.77 -9.46 -3.66
CA ALA A 121 -14.71 -8.51 -3.89
C ALA A 121 -15.30 -7.14 -4.27
N ILE A 122 -14.77 -6.09 -3.61
CA ILE A 122 -15.04 -4.69 -3.94
C ILE A 122 -13.77 -4.10 -4.56
N TYR A 123 -13.91 -3.52 -5.74
CA TYR A 123 -12.83 -2.81 -6.44
C TYR A 123 -13.07 -1.31 -6.29
N HIS A 124 -12.28 -0.65 -5.45
CA HIS A 124 -12.42 0.77 -5.18
C HIS A 124 -11.28 1.55 -5.84
N ARG A 125 -11.63 2.52 -6.68
CA ARG A 125 -10.64 3.39 -7.33
C ARG A 125 -10.21 4.47 -6.36
N ILE A 126 -8.89 4.67 -6.24
CA ILE A 126 -8.28 5.71 -5.41
C ILE A 126 -7.56 6.71 -6.32
N ASP A 127 -8.12 7.90 -6.47
CA ASP A 127 -7.55 8.98 -7.26
C ASP A 127 -6.59 9.86 -6.44
N THR A 128 -6.83 9.99 -5.13
CA THR A 128 -6.02 10.76 -4.19
C THR A 128 -5.71 9.94 -2.93
N ILE A 129 -4.55 10.20 -2.31
CA ILE A 129 -4.19 9.63 -1.00
C ILE A 129 -4.56 10.65 0.07
N ASP A 130 -5.80 10.61 0.48
CA ASP A 130 -6.37 11.29 1.63
C ASP A 130 -6.77 10.25 2.69
N ASP A 131 -7.41 10.68 3.78
CA ASP A 131 -7.85 9.79 4.86
C ASP A 131 -8.73 8.64 4.35
N ASN A 132 -9.63 8.93 3.41
CA ASN A 132 -10.50 7.92 2.80
C ASN A 132 -9.69 6.93 1.95
N GLY A 133 -8.76 7.39 1.12
CA GLY A 133 -7.86 6.53 0.34
C GLY A 133 -7.00 5.63 1.23
N LEU A 134 -6.47 6.17 2.33
CA LEU A 134 -5.71 5.42 3.33
C LEU A 134 -6.57 4.36 4.04
N ASP A 135 -7.81 4.67 4.38
CA ASP A 135 -8.74 3.71 5.00
C ASP A 135 -9.07 2.54 4.04
N TRP A 136 -9.24 2.78 2.74
CA TRP A 136 -9.39 1.72 1.76
C TRP A 136 -8.15 0.84 1.62
N MET A 137 -6.95 1.43 1.62
CA MET A 137 -5.70 0.67 1.61
C MET A 137 -5.56 -0.19 2.88
N ARG A 138 -5.91 0.38 4.03
CA ARG A 138 -5.92 -0.32 5.31
C ARG A 138 -6.95 -1.46 5.29
N ALA A 139 -8.17 -1.22 4.83
CA ALA A 139 -9.21 -2.25 4.73
C ALA A 139 -8.75 -3.43 3.87
N SER A 140 -8.08 -3.15 2.73
CA SER A 140 -7.48 -4.19 1.89
C SER A 140 -6.40 -5.01 2.59
N ALA A 141 -5.64 -4.37 3.49
CA ALA A 141 -4.56 -5.02 4.24
C ALA A 141 -5.03 -5.69 5.55
N SER A 142 -6.28 -5.48 5.95
CA SER A 142 -6.84 -6.02 7.18
C SER A 142 -7.16 -7.50 7.07
N MET A 143 -6.86 -8.23 8.15
CA MET A 143 -7.19 -9.64 8.29
C MET A 143 -8.01 -9.84 9.56
N PRO A 144 -9.13 -10.61 9.53
CA PRO A 144 -9.91 -10.88 10.72
C PRO A 144 -9.04 -11.37 11.88
N MET A 145 -9.20 -10.80 13.06
CA MET A 145 -8.49 -11.10 14.32
C MET A 145 -6.98 -10.76 14.34
N VAL A 146 -6.43 -10.15 13.28
CA VAL A 146 -5.00 -9.82 13.21
C VAL A 146 -4.75 -8.31 12.95
N SER A 147 -5.65 -7.67 12.22
CA SER A 147 -5.62 -6.22 11.96
C SER A 147 -6.98 -5.71 11.47
#